data_3ecc4e338d120503ff9d885091c4e38c
#
_entry.id   3ecc4e338d120503ff9d885091c4e38c
#
_cell.length_a   1.000
_cell.length_b   1.000
_cell.length_c   1.000
_cell.angle_alpha   90.00
_cell.angle_beta   90.00
_cell.angle_gamma   90.00
#
_symmetry.space_group_name_H-M   'P 1'
#
loop_
_entity.id
_entity.type
_entity.pdbx_description
1 polymer ?
#
loop_
_entity_poly.entity_id
_entity_poly.type
_entity_poly.pdbx_seq_one_letter_code
_entity_poly.pdbx_strand_id
1 'polypeptide(L)'
;MLKLVLDDSFIKNHLYPFTLTRSAADIRIGILTIRQKWEKLLGQTVTVNSDAVLSSPATEAGTVPALFSANIVPSQAFIDALLKGNYNEQNFLQQEAVRILQHPWHIFEYNDWALRQDFELITKGRHSMHLPDWVHTTGSQNIFVEEGAVLNQCILNASNGPIYIGKNAEIMEGATIRGPFSLGENSVVKMGARIYGATTIGPYCTVGGEIKNSVIFGYSNKAHDGYLGDAVIGEWCNLGAGTSNSNIKNTASPVTVWNNATKEFTNAGIKCGLLMGDYSRCAINTSFNTGTVVGACCSIFGEGLTPKNIPSFAWGNQGVTRYEFEKALKDIQNWKQLKKQSLTEKEIQTLQHIFEHTF
;
A
#
# COMPACT_ATOMS: atom_id res chain seq x y z
N MET A 1 15.92 8.65 26.07
CA MET A 1 15.13 8.47 24.83
C MET A 1 15.30 7.02 24.43
N LEU A 2 14.22 6.29 24.13
CA LEU A 2 14.29 4.88 23.72
C LEU A 2 14.87 4.84 22.30
N LYS A 3 16.09 4.31 22.12
CA LYS A 3 16.59 4.05 20.76
C LYS A 3 15.88 2.80 20.24
N LEU A 4 15.14 2.92 19.14
CA LEU A 4 14.34 1.86 18.57
C LEU A 4 14.81 1.55 17.14
N VAL A 5 14.97 0.27 16.87
CA VAL A 5 15.31 -0.26 15.55
C VAL A 5 14.20 -1.20 15.08
N LEU A 6 13.68 -0.99 13.89
CA LEU A 6 12.77 -1.89 13.19
C LEU A 6 13.58 -2.81 12.28
N ASP A 7 13.46 -4.12 12.49
CA ASP A 7 14.19 -5.15 11.75
C ASP A 7 13.25 -5.96 10.86
N ASP A 8 13.56 -6.07 9.56
CA ASP A 8 12.78 -6.86 8.63
C ASP A 8 13.47 -8.15 8.13
N SER A 9 14.66 -8.47 8.64
CA SER A 9 15.48 -9.59 8.17
C SER A 9 14.72 -10.92 8.08
N PHE A 10 13.80 -11.18 9.01
CA PHE A 10 13.05 -12.43 9.08
C PHE A 10 11.73 -12.41 8.32
N ILE A 11 11.15 -11.22 8.05
CA ILE A 11 9.80 -11.10 7.49
C ILE A 11 9.81 -10.72 6.00
N LYS A 12 10.93 -10.21 5.48
CA LYS A 12 11.03 -9.65 4.15
C LYS A 12 10.46 -10.56 3.06
N ASN A 13 10.85 -11.82 3.03
CA ASN A 13 10.39 -12.78 2.01
C ASN A 13 8.91 -13.17 2.16
N HIS A 14 8.33 -13.03 3.34
CA HIS A 14 6.91 -13.30 3.58
C HIS A 14 5.99 -12.19 3.07
N LEU A 15 6.52 -10.96 2.93
CA LEU A 15 5.77 -9.80 2.44
C LEU A 15 6.08 -9.46 0.97
N TYR A 16 6.69 -10.40 0.24
CA TYR A 16 6.83 -10.31 -1.21
C TYR A 16 5.46 -10.07 -1.88
N PRO A 17 5.35 -9.18 -2.88
CA PRO A 17 6.40 -8.47 -3.61
C PRO A 17 6.77 -7.08 -3.03
N PHE A 18 6.14 -6.64 -1.92
CA PHE A 18 6.19 -5.25 -1.42
C PHE A 18 7.51 -4.89 -0.72
N THR A 19 8.29 -5.87 -0.37
CA THR A 19 9.59 -5.72 0.32
C THR A 19 10.80 -5.88 -0.59
N LEU A 20 10.59 -5.95 -1.90
CA LEU A 20 11.69 -6.00 -2.87
C LEU A 20 12.44 -4.67 -2.96
N THR A 21 11.72 -3.55 -2.92
CA THR A 21 12.22 -2.19 -3.17
C THR A 21 12.25 -1.32 -1.91
N ARG A 22 11.74 -1.83 -0.80
CA ARG A 22 11.66 -1.14 0.50
C ARG A 22 11.74 -2.11 1.67
N SER A 23 12.03 -1.58 2.86
CA SER A 23 11.84 -2.32 4.10
C SER A 23 10.36 -2.57 4.40
N ALA A 24 10.07 -3.63 5.15
CA ALA A 24 8.73 -3.86 5.69
C ALA A 24 8.21 -2.68 6.51
N ALA A 25 9.08 -1.93 7.20
CA ALA A 25 8.73 -0.70 7.90
C ALA A 25 8.14 0.39 7.00
N ASP A 26 8.46 0.39 5.72
CA ASP A 26 7.97 1.37 4.75
C ASP A 26 6.74 0.91 3.96
N ILE A 27 6.15 -0.23 4.32
CA ILE A 27 4.86 -0.66 3.80
C ILE A 27 3.77 0.31 4.29
N ARG A 28 2.94 0.78 3.35
CA ARG A 28 1.76 1.59 3.64
C ARG A 28 0.59 0.69 4.04
N ILE A 29 -0.02 1.03 5.18
CA ILE A 29 -1.26 0.44 5.68
C ILE A 29 -2.00 1.51 6.49
N GLY A 30 -3.27 1.73 6.24
CA GLY A 30 -3.94 2.94 6.72
C GLY A 30 -3.49 4.19 5.94
N ILE A 31 -3.37 5.33 6.60
CA ILE A 31 -2.94 6.59 5.99
C ILE A 31 -1.40 6.66 5.89
N LEU A 32 -0.72 6.09 6.86
CA LEU A 32 0.72 6.17 7.08
C LEU A 32 1.45 4.87 6.69
N THR A 33 2.78 4.93 6.54
CA THR A 33 3.61 3.72 6.56
C THR A 33 3.80 3.22 7.99
N ILE A 34 4.23 1.97 8.17
CA ILE A 34 4.51 1.41 9.51
C ILE A 34 5.53 2.29 10.23
N ARG A 35 6.65 2.65 9.57
CA ARG A 35 7.66 3.55 10.13
C ARG A 35 7.06 4.87 10.60
N GLN A 36 6.27 5.53 9.75
CA GLN A 36 5.63 6.81 10.08
C GLN A 36 4.70 6.71 11.29
N LYS A 37 4.01 5.57 11.49
CA LYS A 37 3.19 5.34 12.69
C LYS A 37 4.06 5.29 13.94
N TRP A 38 5.13 4.49 13.93
CA TRP A 38 6.07 4.42 15.02
C TRP A 38 6.67 5.79 15.37
N GLU A 39 7.13 6.54 14.37
CA GLU A 39 7.73 7.87 14.56
C GLU A 39 6.75 8.88 15.15
N LYS A 40 5.51 8.92 14.63
CA LYS A 40 4.47 9.81 15.17
C LYS A 40 4.05 9.45 16.58
N LEU A 41 3.90 8.19 16.89
CA LEU A 41 3.50 7.72 18.22
C LEU A 41 4.60 7.91 19.27
N LEU A 42 5.86 7.78 18.87
CA LEU A 42 7.02 7.99 19.76
C LEU A 42 7.50 9.44 19.82
N GLY A 43 7.11 10.28 18.85
CA GLY A 43 7.61 11.65 18.72
C GLY A 43 9.11 11.74 18.37
N GLN A 44 9.69 10.70 17.76
CA GLN A 44 11.09 10.62 17.36
C GLN A 44 11.28 9.78 16.11
N THR A 45 12.41 9.96 15.40
CA THR A 45 12.78 9.12 14.27
C THR A 45 13.12 7.69 14.68
N VAL A 46 12.90 6.72 13.78
CA VAL A 46 13.17 5.29 13.99
C VAL A 46 14.18 4.80 12.97
N THR A 47 15.20 4.07 13.43
CA THR A 47 16.16 3.41 12.54
C THR A 47 15.55 2.13 11.98
N VAL A 48 15.89 1.79 10.75
CA VAL A 48 15.49 0.53 10.13
C VAL A 48 16.72 -0.29 9.78
N ASN A 49 16.73 -1.55 10.23
CA ASN A 49 17.67 -2.57 9.84
C ASN A 49 17.01 -3.45 8.76
N SER A 50 17.64 -3.53 7.60
CA SER A 50 17.19 -4.29 6.43
C SER A 50 18.42 -4.74 5.64
N ASP A 51 18.25 -5.24 4.42
CA ASP A 51 19.39 -5.49 3.52
C ASP A 51 20.24 -4.23 3.33
N ALA A 52 21.52 -4.40 3.05
CA ALA A 52 22.52 -3.31 2.96
C ALA A 52 22.08 -2.11 2.12
N VAL A 53 21.31 -2.35 1.05
CA VAL A 53 20.79 -1.30 0.15
C VAL A 53 19.61 -0.54 0.75
N LEU A 54 18.81 -1.16 1.61
CA LEU A 54 17.56 -0.62 2.16
C LEU A 54 17.69 -0.10 3.60
N SER A 55 18.76 -0.44 4.31
CA SER A 55 19.00 0.00 5.69
C SER A 55 19.12 1.52 5.82
N SER A 56 18.68 2.01 6.96
CA SER A 56 19.00 3.38 7.40
C SER A 56 20.45 3.46 7.90
N PRO A 57 21.07 4.65 7.93
CA PRO A 57 22.40 4.82 8.53
C PRO A 57 22.44 4.27 9.96
N ALA A 58 23.54 3.63 10.32
CA ALA A 58 23.75 3.05 11.65
C ALA A 58 23.63 4.09 12.75
N THR A 59 23.04 3.71 13.89
CA THR A 59 23.03 4.53 15.11
C THR A 59 24.42 4.63 15.70
N GLU A 60 24.75 5.79 16.28
CA GLU A 60 26.00 6.02 17.01
C GLU A 60 26.24 4.94 18.09
N ALA A 61 27.50 4.54 18.23
CA ALA A 61 27.92 3.51 19.19
C ALA A 61 27.63 3.93 20.64
N GLY A 62 27.06 3.02 21.44
CA GLY A 62 27.05 3.17 22.91
C GLY A 62 25.75 2.84 23.65
N THR A 63 24.63 2.60 22.98
CA THR A 63 23.38 2.15 23.63
C THR A 63 22.80 0.95 22.89
N VAL A 64 22.40 -0.11 23.62
CA VAL A 64 21.69 -1.26 23.05
C VAL A 64 20.27 -0.78 22.65
N PRO A 65 19.93 -0.75 21.37
CA PRO A 65 18.60 -0.32 20.94
C PRO A 65 17.56 -1.41 21.24
N ALA A 66 16.32 -0.97 21.51
CA ALA A 66 15.20 -1.91 21.52
C ALA A 66 14.91 -2.33 20.07
N LEU A 67 14.96 -3.64 19.81
CA LEU A 67 14.74 -4.23 18.49
C LEU A 67 13.31 -4.75 18.39
N PHE A 68 12.59 -4.30 17.35
CA PHE A 68 11.24 -4.77 17.03
C PHE A 68 11.17 -5.22 15.58
N SER A 69 10.31 -6.19 15.29
CA SER A 69 10.06 -6.61 13.92
C SER A 69 9.35 -5.50 13.12
N ALA A 70 9.84 -5.21 11.93
CA ALA A 70 9.39 -4.12 11.08
C ALA A 70 7.97 -4.29 10.50
N ASN A 71 7.37 -5.46 10.67
CA ASN A 71 5.99 -5.77 10.26
C ASN A 71 4.95 -5.52 11.37
N ILE A 72 5.36 -5.00 12.52
CA ILE A 72 4.46 -4.64 13.62
C ILE A 72 3.83 -3.27 13.33
N VAL A 73 2.52 -3.26 13.16
CA VAL A 73 1.70 -2.04 13.00
C VAL A 73 1.22 -1.60 14.39
N PRO A 74 1.81 -0.53 14.98
CA PRO A 74 1.52 -0.13 16.34
C PRO A 74 0.22 0.68 16.44
N SER A 75 -0.39 0.69 17.64
CA SER A 75 -1.39 1.67 18.07
C SER A 75 -0.86 2.53 19.21
N GLN A 76 -1.60 3.57 19.58
CA GLN A 76 -1.28 4.39 20.76
C GLN A 76 -1.26 3.53 22.04
N ALA A 77 -2.24 2.65 22.21
CA ALA A 77 -2.32 1.77 23.40
C ALA A 77 -1.09 0.85 23.52
N PHE A 78 -0.59 0.35 22.41
CA PHE A 78 0.62 -0.47 22.38
C PHE A 78 1.86 0.35 22.80
N ILE A 79 2.03 1.54 22.26
CA ILE A 79 3.16 2.43 22.60
C ILE A 79 3.09 2.87 24.06
N ASP A 80 1.91 3.21 24.57
CA ASP A 80 1.73 3.61 25.98
C ASP A 80 2.15 2.48 26.93
N ALA A 81 1.79 1.24 26.61
CA ALA A 81 2.19 0.07 27.40
C ALA A 81 3.71 -0.18 27.32
N LEU A 82 4.29 -0.05 26.13
CA LEU A 82 5.74 -0.18 25.91
C LEU A 82 6.53 0.84 26.74
N LEU A 83 6.11 2.10 26.72
CA LEU A 83 6.79 3.18 27.46
C LEU A 83 6.64 3.04 28.99
N LYS A 84 5.58 2.41 29.48
CA LYS A 84 5.37 2.09 30.89
C LYS A 84 6.12 0.86 31.38
N GLY A 85 6.85 0.16 30.50
CA GLY A 85 7.56 -1.09 30.84
C GLY A 85 6.62 -2.30 31.04
N ASN A 86 5.35 -2.17 30.67
CA ASN A 86 4.35 -3.24 30.78
C ASN A 86 4.30 -4.11 29.50
N TYR A 87 5.38 -4.11 28.72
CA TYR A 87 5.46 -4.91 27.51
C TYR A 87 5.76 -6.36 27.84
N ASN A 88 4.83 -7.24 27.49
CA ASN A 88 5.08 -8.69 27.43
C ASN A 88 4.66 -9.14 26.02
N GLU A 89 5.63 -9.63 25.25
CA GLU A 89 5.44 -9.99 23.83
C GLU A 89 4.25 -10.95 23.63
N GLN A 90 4.09 -11.95 24.50
CA GLN A 90 2.99 -12.92 24.42
C GLN A 90 1.62 -12.30 24.67
N ASN A 91 1.53 -11.29 25.53
CA ASN A 91 0.25 -10.65 25.85
C ASN A 91 -0.18 -9.65 24.76
N PHE A 92 0.77 -9.01 24.06
CA PHE A 92 0.45 -8.01 23.03
C PHE A 92 0.07 -8.63 21.69
N LEU A 93 0.65 -9.77 21.33
CA LEU A 93 0.32 -10.50 20.12
C LEU A 93 -1.14 -11.02 20.12
N GLN A 94 -1.76 -11.15 21.30
CA GLN A 94 -3.14 -11.60 21.49
C GLN A 94 -4.14 -10.45 21.61
N GLN A 95 -3.71 -9.17 21.72
CA GLN A 95 -4.57 -8.04 21.95
C GLN A 95 -4.89 -7.29 20.66
N GLU A 96 -6.07 -6.64 20.62
CA GLU A 96 -6.48 -5.75 19.51
C GLU A 96 -5.59 -4.50 19.34
N ALA A 97 -4.59 -4.33 20.21
CA ALA A 97 -3.70 -3.17 20.27
C ALA A 97 -2.66 -3.11 19.16
N VAL A 98 -2.37 -4.21 18.49
CA VAL A 98 -1.40 -4.26 17.39
C VAL A 98 -1.89 -5.16 16.26
N ARG A 99 -1.36 -4.95 15.04
CA ARG A 99 -1.49 -5.89 13.92
C ARG A 99 -0.12 -6.28 13.43
N ILE A 100 0.04 -7.54 13.02
CA ILE A 100 1.33 -8.07 12.53
C ILE A 100 1.11 -8.56 11.11
N LEU A 101 1.85 -7.97 10.17
CA LEU A 101 1.81 -8.38 8.77
C LEU A 101 2.66 -9.65 8.59
N GLN A 102 2.04 -10.81 8.58
CA GLN A 102 2.71 -12.09 8.30
C GLN A 102 2.63 -12.46 6.80
N HIS A 103 1.68 -11.87 6.09
CA HIS A 103 1.41 -12.12 4.68
C HIS A 103 1.08 -10.82 3.95
N PRO A 104 1.32 -10.73 2.63
CA PRO A 104 1.07 -9.50 1.88
C PRO A 104 -0.41 -9.11 1.81
N TRP A 105 -1.34 -10.04 1.90
CA TRP A 105 -2.77 -9.75 1.95
C TRP A 105 -3.25 -9.18 3.28
N HIS A 106 -2.53 -9.36 4.38
CA HIS A 106 -2.82 -8.68 5.66
C HIS A 106 -2.81 -7.15 5.52
N ILE A 107 -2.16 -6.61 4.47
CA ILE A 107 -2.14 -5.16 4.20
C ILE A 107 -3.56 -4.64 3.95
N PHE A 108 -4.36 -5.28 3.11
CA PHE A 108 -5.75 -4.86 2.91
C PHE A 108 -6.71 -5.39 4.00
N GLU A 109 -6.43 -6.55 4.60
CA GLU A 109 -7.27 -7.11 5.66
C GLU A 109 -7.26 -6.25 6.93
N TYR A 110 -6.11 -5.71 7.32
CA TYR A 110 -5.98 -4.87 8.51
C TYR A 110 -6.13 -3.37 8.21
N ASN A 111 -6.41 -3.01 6.95
CA ASN A 111 -6.45 -1.61 6.53
C ASN A 111 -7.58 -0.81 7.20
N ASP A 112 -8.75 -1.42 7.46
CA ASP A 112 -9.85 -0.76 8.20
C ASP A 112 -9.38 -0.32 9.59
N TRP A 113 -8.79 -1.24 10.35
CA TRP A 113 -8.27 -0.94 11.67
C TRP A 113 -7.19 0.15 11.60
N ALA A 114 -6.26 0.03 10.67
CA ALA A 114 -5.16 0.99 10.52
C ALA A 114 -5.64 2.38 10.11
N LEU A 115 -6.62 2.49 9.22
CA LEU A 115 -7.24 3.76 8.81
C LEU A 115 -7.86 4.50 10.00
N ARG A 116 -8.57 3.77 10.88
CA ARG A 116 -9.20 4.36 12.07
C ARG A 116 -8.15 4.85 13.06
N GLN A 117 -7.12 4.05 13.34
CA GLN A 117 -6.03 4.44 14.24
C GLN A 117 -5.28 5.66 13.71
N ASP A 118 -4.95 5.68 12.43
CA ASP A 118 -4.24 6.79 11.82
C ASP A 118 -5.08 8.06 11.77
N PHE A 119 -6.36 7.94 11.44
CA PHE A 119 -7.26 9.10 11.41
C PHE A 119 -7.25 9.82 12.76
N GLU A 120 -7.47 9.10 13.86
CA GLU A 120 -7.40 9.67 15.20
C GLU A 120 -6.03 10.28 15.50
N LEU A 121 -4.96 9.57 15.16
CA LEU A 121 -3.58 10.00 15.42
C LEU A 121 -3.23 11.32 14.72
N ILE A 122 -3.63 11.48 13.45
CA ILE A 122 -3.18 12.62 12.65
C ILE A 122 -4.16 13.81 12.64
N THR A 123 -5.42 13.61 13.06
CA THR A 123 -6.43 14.68 13.07
C THR A 123 -6.69 15.26 14.45
N LYS A 124 -6.26 14.57 15.51
CA LYS A 124 -6.49 14.99 16.88
C LYS A 124 -5.97 16.43 17.14
N GLY A 125 -6.87 17.29 17.61
CA GLY A 125 -6.56 18.69 17.90
C GLY A 125 -6.35 19.59 16.67
N ARG A 126 -6.69 19.10 15.47
CA ARG A 126 -6.57 19.87 14.21
C ARG A 126 -7.96 20.20 13.66
N HIS A 127 -8.02 21.19 12.80
CA HIS A 127 -9.24 21.62 12.13
C HIS A 127 -9.20 21.19 10.67
N SER A 128 -10.31 20.58 10.22
CA SER A 128 -10.54 20.27 8.81
C SER A 128 -10.88 21.53 8.03
N MET A 129 -10.52 21.59 6.74
CA MET A 129 -11.11 22.57 5.84
C MET A 129 -12.63 22.43 5.79
N HIS A 130 -13.30 23.53 5.55
CA HIS A 130 -14.76 23.54 5.34
C HIS A 130 -15.11 22.79 4.04
N LEU A 131 -16.13 21.94 4.12
CA LEU A 131 -16.65 21.23 2.95
C LEU A 131 -17.54 22.16 2.14
N PRO A 132 -17.35 22.27 0.80
CA PRO A 132 -18.22 23.08 -0.04
C PRO A 132 -19.68 22.58 -0.02
N ASP A 133 -20.65 23.50 -0.14
CA ASP A 133 -22.09 23.18 -0.08
C ASP A 133 -22.57 22.20 -1.17
N TRP A 134 -21.82 22.09 -2.29
CA TRP A 134 -22.11 21.16 -3.38
C TRP A 134 -21.53 19.75 -3.16
N VAL A 135 -20.91 19.48 -2.01
CA VAL A 135 -20.44 18.14 -1.61
C VAL A 135 -21.49 17.50 -0.71
N HIS A 136 -22.08 16.39 -1.17
CA HIS A 136 -23.03 15.64 -0.36
C HIS A 136 -22.32 14.78 0.68
N THR A 137 -22.63 14.99 1.97
CA THR A 137 -21.97 14.28 3.05
C THR A 137 -22.94 13.51 3.94
N THR A 138 -22.49 12.37 4.48
CA THR A 138 -23.10 11.66 5.59
C THR A 138 -22.03 11.39 6.63
N GLY A 139 -22.27 11.74 7.91
CA GLY A 139 -21.29 11.59 8.98
C GLY A 139 -20.11 12.57 8.85
N SER A 140 -20.40 13.84 8.54
CA SER A 140 -19.39 14.88 8.25
C SER A 140 -18.37 15.09 9.37
N GLN A 141 -18.72 14.81 10.63
CA GLN A 141 -17.82 14.86 11.78
C GLN A 141 -16.65 13.85 11.68
N ASN A 142 -16.77 12.84 10.84
CA ASN A 142 -15.74 11.82 10.56
C ASN A 142 -15.04 12.08 9.22
N ILE A 143 -15.14 13.28 8.66
CA ILE A 143 -14.48 13.69 7.42
C ILE A 143 -13.43 14.74 7.76
N PHE A 144 -12.19 14.51 7.39
CA PHE A 144 -11.10 15.48 7.54
C PHE A 144 -10.49 15.81 6.19
N VAL A 145 -10.44 17.08 5.87
CA VAL A 145 -9.92 17.61 4.61
C VAL A 145 -8.75 18.54 4.89
N GLU A 146 -7.60 18.24 4.33
CA GLU A 146 -6.38 19.06 4.43
C GLU A 146 -6.44 20.27 3.51
N GLU A 147 -5.58 21.25 3.79
CA GLU A 147 -5.43 22.48 3.03
C GLU A 147 -5.14 22.23 1.55
N GLY A 148 -5.74 23.01 0.69
CA GLY A 148 -5.55 22.97 -0.76
C GLY A 148 -6.28 21.81 -1.47
N ALA A 149 -7.01 20.97 -0.74
CA ALA A 149 -7.81 19.92 -1.37
C ALA A 149 -9.01 20.52 -2.14
N VAL A 150 -9.32 19.93 -3.30
CA VAL A 150 -10.42 20.35 -4.19
C VAL A 150 -11.46 19.24 -4.25
N LEU A 151 -12.71 19.58 -3.92
CA LEU A 151 -13.83 18.63 -3.96
C LEU A 151 -14.93 19.18 -4.86
N ASN A 152 -15.22 18.48 -5.96
CA ASN A 152 -16.16 18.88 -6.98
C ASN A 152 -17.38 17.94 -7.01
N GLN A 153 -18.56 18.42 -6.58
CA GLN A 153 -19.87 17.74 -6.71
C GLN A 153 -19.81 16.22 -6.51
N CYS A 154 -19.19 15.79 -5.40
CA CYS A 154 -19.00 14.39 -5.04
C CYS A 154 -19.85 13.99 -3.83
N ILE A 155 -19.91 12.69 -3.54
CA ILE A 155 -20.64 12.13 -2.39
C ILE A 155 -19.64 11.46 -1.45
N LEU A 156 -19.59 11.91 -0.19
CA LEU A 156 -18.73 11.38 0.86
C LEU A 156 -19.60 10.81 2.01
N ASN A 157 -19.60 9.50 2.17
CA ASN A 157 -20.34 8.81 3.21
C ASN A 157 -19.38 8.21 4.26
N ALA A 158 -19.24 8.88 5.40
CA ALA A 158 -18.40 8.47 6.52
C ALA A 158 -19.19 7.73 7.64
N SER A 159 -20.39 7.20 7.35
CA SER A 159 -21.19 6.49 8.36
C SER A 159 -20.55 5.17 8.81
N ASN A 160 -19.77 4.51 7.95
CA ASN A 160 -19.11 3.23 8.27
C ASN A 160 -17.66 3.40 8.74
N GLY A 161 -17.09 4.60 8.62
CA GLY A 161 -15.71 4.87 9.04
C GLY A 161 -15.22 6.20 8.49
N PRO A 162 -14.06 6.69 8.99
CA PRO A 162 -13.55 8.02 8.67
C PRO A 162 -13.15 8.16 7.21
N ILE A 163 -13.18 9.40 6.72
CA ILE A 163 -12.67 9.80 5.42
C ILE A 163 -11.59 10.87 5.62
N TYR A 164 -10.38 10.61 5.16
CA TYR A 164 -9.27 11.54 5.18
C TYR A 164 -8.88 11.95 3.76
N ILE A 165 -8.86 13.25 3.48
CA ILE A 165 -8.47 13.83 2.19
C ILE A 165 -7.19 14.64 2.42
N GLY A 166 -6.10 14.20 1.80
CA GLY A 166 -4.77 14.78 1.96
C GLY A 166 -4.60 16.14 1.27
N LYS A 167 -3.50 16.79 1.56
CA LYS A 167 -3.15 18.12 1.06
C LYS A 167 -3.12 18.15 -0.47
N ASN A 168 -3.74 19.17 -1.08
CA ASN A 168 -3.82 19.37 -2.53
C ASN A 168 -4.42 18.17 -3.29
N ALA A 169 -5.13 17.26 -2.63
CA ALA A 169 -5.81 16.17 -3.30
C ALA A 169 -7.07 16.66 -4.01
N GLU A 170 -7.49 15.97 -5.06
CA GLU A 170 -8.66 16.32 -5.84
C GLU A 170 -9.66 15.17 -5.90
N ILE A 171 -10.95 15.47 -5.70
CA ILE A 171 -12.06 14.55 -5.96
C ILE A 171 -12.96 15.19 -7.01
N MET A 172 -13.00 14.58 -8.19
CA MET A 172 -13.76 15.09 -9.33
C MET A 172 -15.25 14.74 -9.26
N GLU A 173 -16.03 15.33 -10.14
CA GLU A 173 -17.48 15.29 -10.17
C GLU A 173 -18.03 13.87 -10.24
N GLY A 174 -19.12 13.63 -9.53
CA GLY A 174 -19.85 12.37 -9.52
C GLY A 174 -19.13 11.21 -8.83
N ALA A 175 -17.96 11.42 -8.23
CA ALA A 175 -17.30 10.39 -7.45
C ALA A 175 -18.11 10.09 -6.18
N THR A 176 -18.27 8.78 -5.86
CA THR A 176 -18.99 8.29 -4.68
C THR A 176 -18.05 7.50 -3.79
N ILE A 177 -17.85 7.98 -2.57
CA ILE A 177 -16.88 7.41 -1.64
C ILE A 177 -17.56 7.04 -0.33
N ARG A 178 -17.37 5.79 0.11
CA ARG A 178 -17.81 5.32 1.42
C ARG A 178 -16.60 4.93 2.27
N GLY A 179 -16.46 5.54 3.43
CA GLY A 179 -15.40 5.23 4.38
C GLY A 179 -15.50 3.83 5.02
N PRO A 180 -14.37 3.38 5.67
CA PRO A 180 -13.16 4.16 5.89
C PRO A 180 -12.34 4.34 4.59
N PHE A 181 -11.81 5.54 4.39
CA PHE A 181 -11.10 5.90 3.16
C PHE A 181 -10.00 6.93 3.44
N SER A 182 -8.88 6.82 2.75
CA SER A 182 -7.88 7.87 2.70
C SER A 182 -7.41 8.17 1.29
N LEU A 183 -7.30 9.45 0.97
CA LEU A 183 -6.68 9.96 -0.24
C LEU A 183 -5.40 10.71 0.13
N GLY A 184 -4.26 10.25 -0.35
CA GLY A 184 -2.96 10.87 -0.09
C GLY A 184 -2.80 12.24 -0.75
N GLU A 185 -1.79 12.97 -0.32
CA GLU A 185 -1.50 14.30 -0.88
C GLU A 185 -1.27 14.26 -2.39
N ASN A 186 -1.69 15.32 -3.09
CA ASN A 186 -1.55 15.46 -4.54
C ASN A 186 -2.15 14.30 -5.36
N SER A 187 -3.08 13.54 -4.80
CA SER A 187 -3.76 12.43 -5.47
C SER A 187 -5.11 12.84 -6.02
N VAL A 188 -5.54 12.16 -7.07
CA VAL A 188 -6.76 12.50 -7.81
C VAL A 188 -7.71 11.31 -7.86
N VAL A 189 -8.97 11.53 -7.47
CA VAL A 189 -10.10 10.62 -7.74
C VAL A 189 -10.83 11.15 -8.98
N LYS A 190 -10.86 10.34 -10.02
CA LYS A 190 -11.47 10.70 -11.32
C LYS A 190 -12.99 10.73 -11.24
N MET A 191 -13.60 11.42 -12.23
CA MET A 191 -15.05 11.54 -12.39
C MET A 191 -15.76 10.18 -12.30
N GLY A 192 -16.88 10.13 -11.57
CA GLY A 192 -17.73 8.96 -11.48
C GLY A 192 -17.12 7.74 -10.79
N ALA A 193 -15.98 7.88 -10.12
CA ALA A 193 -15.36 6.77 -9.38
C ALA A 193 -16.27 6.26 -8.25
N ARG A 194 -16.24 4.95 -8.02
CA ARG A 194 -17.00 4.26 -6.97
C ARG A 194 -16.01 3.58 -6.02
N ILE A 195 -15.85 4.15 -4.81
CA ILE A 195 -14.84 3.67 -3.85
C ILE A 195 -15.54 3.31 -2.54
N TYR A 196 -15.31 2.08 -2.04
CA TYR A 196 -15.91 1.60 -0.81
C TYR A 196 -15.11 0.45 -0.17
N GLY A 197 -15.47 0.10 1.06
CA GLY A 197 -14.61 -0.74 1.89
C GLY A 197 -13.36 0.02 2.32
N ALA A 198 -12.57 -0.55 3.21
CA ALA A 198 -11.38 0.09 3.75
C ALA A 198 -10.31 0.34 2.66
N THR A 199 -10.35 1.50 2.04
CA THR A 199 -9.50 1.81 0.88
C THR A 199 -8.52 2.94 1.18
N THR A 200 -7.25 2.67 0.89
CA THR A 200 -6.15 3.64 1.00
C THR A 200 -5.59 3.95 -0.39
N ILE A 201 -5.57 5.22 -0.74
CA ILE A 201 -4.87 5.76 -1.91
C ILE A 201 -3.68 6.57 -1.38
N GLY A 202 -2.47 6.13 -1.68
CA GLY A 202 -1.23 6.82 -1.29
C GLY A 202 -1.03 8.14 -2.04
N PRO A 203 0.08 8.85 -1.77
CA PRO A 203 0.34 10.16 -2.37
C PRO A 203 0.63 10.07 -3.88
N TYR A 204 0.30 11.14 -4.61
CA TYR A 204 0.56 11.29 -6.05
C TYR A 204 -0.06 10.21 -6.94
N CYS A 205 -1.16 9.60 -6.50
CA CYS A 205 -1.91 8.60 -7.26
C CYS A 205 -3.03 9.22 -8.10
N THR A 206 -3.43 8.51 -9.15
CA THR A 206 -4.66 8.81 -9.89
C THR A 206 -5.53 7.57 -9.93
N VAL A 207 -6.76 7.66 -9.40
CA VAL A 207 -7.66 6.51 -9.30
C VAL A 207 -9.03 6.80 -9.88
N GLY A 208 -9.69 5.77 -10.42
CA GLY A 208 -11.01 5.84 -11.03
C GLY A 208 -11.62 4.45 -11.21
N GLY A 209 -12.84 4.40 -11.75
CA GLY A 209 -13.61 3.18 -11.87
C GLY A 209 -14.10 2.65 -10.52
N GLU A 210 -14.12 1.34 -10.32
CA GLU A 210 -14.59 0.72 -9.09
C GLU A 210 -13.41 0.18 -8.26
N ILE A 211 -13.32 0.63 -7.00
CA ILE A 211 -12.26 0.20 -6.07
C ILE A 211 -12.89 -0.18 -4.73
N LYS A 212 -12.53 -1.37 -4.25
CA LYS A 212 -13.06 -1.90 -2.99
C LYS A 212 -11.96 -2.47 -2.13
N ASN A 213 -11.90 -2.08 -0.84
CA ASN A 213 -11.06 -2.71 0.17
C ASN A 213 -9.62 -2.94 -0.32
N SER A 214 -8.97 -1.88 -0.82
CA SER A 214 -7.66 -1.98 -1.48
C SER A 214 -6.70 -0.92 -0.97
N VAL A 215 -5.41 -1.23 -1.04
CA VAL A 215 -4.34 -0.31 -0.68
C VAL A 215 -3.47 -0.05 -1.92
N ILE A 216 -3.41 1.20 -2.36
CA ILE A 216 -2.56 1.64 -3.46
C ILE A 216 -1.46 2.53 -2.85
N PHE A 217 -0.20 2.17 -3.06
CA PHE A 217 0.95 2.93 -2.58
C PHE A 217 1.13 4.23 -3.40
N GLY A 218 2.20 4.95 -3.18
CA GLY A 218 2.40 6.23 -3.86
C GLY A 218 2.65 6.13 -5.37
N TYR A 219 2.40 7.23 -6.10
CA TYR A 219 2.76 7.43 -7.51
C TYR A 219 2.12 6.46 -8.51
N SER A 220 1.09 5.73 -8.13
CA SER A 220 0.46 4.69 -8.94
C SER A 220 -0.87 5.14 -9.54
N ASN A 221 -1.21 4.58 -10.69
CA ASN A 221 -2.42 4.95 -11.43
C ASN A 221 -3.32 3.72 -11.67
N LYS A 222 -4.58 3.83 -11.24
CA LYS A 222 -5.73 3.00 -11.60
C LYS A 222 -6.83 3.95 -12.11
N ALA A 223 -6.52 4.76 -13.10
CA ALA A 223 -7.27 5.98 -13.45
C ALA A 223 -8.60 5.73 -14.19
N HIS A 224 -8.81 4.58 -14.74
CA HIS A 224 -9.92 4.26 -15.64
C HIS A 224 -10.88 3.22 -15.07
N ASP A 225 -11.99 2.92 -15.77
CA ASP A 225 -12.92 1.85 -15.40
C ASP A 225 -12.23 0.49 -15.32
N GLY A 226 -12.89 -0.44 -14.68
CA GLY A 226 -12.41 -1.75 -14.26
C GLY A 226 -12.49 -1.90 -12.75
N TYR A 227 -12.62 -3.13 -12.27
CA TYR A 227 -12.75 -3.46 -10.85
C TYR A 227 -11.41 -3.77 -10.21
N LEU A 228 -11.11 -3.13 -9.07
CA LEU A 228 -9.98 -3.46 -8.21
C LEU A 228 -10.51 -3.74 -6.80
N GLY A 229 -10.41 -4.98 -6.35
CA GLY A 229 -10.94 -5.38 -5.04
C GLY A 229 -10.04 -6.32 -4.26
N ASP A 230 -9.99 -6.13 -2.93
CA ASP A 230 -9.18 -6.89 -1.98
C ASP A 230 -7.73 -7.02 -2.48
N ALA A 231 -7.14 -5.87 -2.84
CA ALA A 231 -5.88 -5.78 -3.60
C ALA A 231 -4.86 -4.86 -2.93
N VAL A 232 -3.59 -5.08 -3.23
CA VAL A 232 -2.50 -4.19 -2.87
C VAL A 232 -1.67 -3.88 -4.11
N ILE A 233 -1.49 -2.59 -4.40
CA ILE A 233 -0.72 -2.10 -5.54
C ILE A 233 0.47 -1.31 -5.01
N GLY A 234 1.67 -1.68 -5.44
CA GLY A 234 2.92 -1.02 -5.08
C GLY A 234 3.05 0.41 -5.59
N GLU A 235 4.23 0.96 -5.51
CA GLU A 235 4.54 2.30 -6.04
C GLU A 235 4.89 2.27 -7.53
N TRP A 236 4.61 3.39 -8.21
CA TRP A 236 4.95 3.57 -9.63
C TRP A 236 4.30 2.54 -10.56
N CYS A 237 3.18 1.94 -10.13
CA CYS A 237 2.39 1.03 -10.94
C CYS A 237 1.43 1.77 -11.86
N ASN A 238 1.09 1.15 -12.99
CA ASN A 238 0.05 1.68 -13.87
C ASN A 238 -0.85 0.56 -14.40
N LEU A 239 -2.14 0.65 -14.10
CA LEU A 239 -3.14 -0.28 -14.62
C LEU A 239 -3.84 0.36 -15.82
N GLY A 240 -3.75 -0.28 -16.98
CA GLY A 240 -4.40 0.16 -18.21
C GLY A 240 -5.92 0.20 -18.09
N ALA A 241 -6.59 0.97 -18.95
CA ALA A 241 -8.05 1.09 -18.95
C ALA A 241 -8.74 -0.28 -19.11
N GLY A 242 -9.85 -0.49 -18.42
CA GLY A 242 -10.59 -1.75 -18.40
C GLY A 242 -9.94 -2.88 -17.60
N THR A 243 -8.75 -2.66 -17.03
CA THR A 243 -8.08 -3.67 -16.18
C THR A 243 -8.94 -4.01 -14.97
N SER A 244 -9.15 -5.31 -14.75
CA SER A 244 -9.92 -5.82 -13.62
C SER A 244 -9.20 -6.99 -12.96
N ASN A 245 -9.40 -7.14 -11.64
CA ASN A 245 -8.98 -8.33 -10.92
C ASN A 245 -10.18 -9.09 -10.36
N SER A 246 -10.14 -10.42 -10.43
CA SER A 246 -11.04 -11.26 -9.65
C SER A 246 -10.53 -11.33 -8.20
N ASN A 247 -11.43 -11.20 -7.21
CA ASN A 247 -11.08 -11.31 -5.79
C ASN A 247 -11.75 -12.52 -5.10
N ILE A 248 -12.73 -13.14 -5.76
CA ILE A 248 -13.41 -14.35 -5.30
C ILE A 248 -13.48 -15.35 -6.45
N LYS A 249 -13.27 -16.63 -6.17
CA LYS A 249 -13.42 -17.68 -7.19
C LYS A 249 -14.88 -17.92 -7.52
N ASN A 250 -15.19 -18.28 -8.76
CA ASN A 250 -16.54 -18.68 -9.17
C ASN A 250 -17.10 -19.85 -8.33
N THR A 251 -16.22 -20.69 -7.80
CA THR A 251 -16.55 -21.81 -6.93
C THR A 251 -16.75 -21.41 -5.46
N ALA A 252 -16.54 -20.13 -5.10
CA ALA A 252 -16.51 -19.63 -3.73
C ALA A 252 -15.56 -20.40 -2.78
N SER A 253 -14.59 -21.14 -3.33
CA SER A 253 -13.57 -21.84 -2.56
C SER A 253 -12.42 -20.91 -2.17
N PRO A 254 -11.59 -21.26 -1.16
CA PRO A 254 -10.48 -20.43 -0.73
C PRO A 254 -9.51 -20.04 -1.86
N VAL A 255 -9.06 -18.80 -1.83
CA VAL A 255 -8.05 -18.27 -2.76
C VAL A 255 -6.67 -18.66 -2.24
N THR A 256 -5.81 -19.09 -3.15
CA THR A 256 -4.39 -19.34 -2.84
C THR A 256 -3.51 -18.28 -3.45
N VAL A 257 -2.49 -17.86 -2.72
CA VAL A 257 -1.53 -16.82 -3.06
C VAL A 257 -0.11 -17.40 -3.00
N TRP A 258 0.74 -17.03 -3.93
CA TRP A 258 2.15 -17.42 -3.92
C TRP A 258 2.89 -16.84 -2.71
N ASN A 259 3.55 -17.69 -1.93
CA ASN A 259 4.40 -17.30 -0.82
C ASN A 259 5.87 -17.47 -1.22
N ASN A 260 6.59 -16.37 -1.32
CA ASN A 260 7.96 -16.38 -1.79
C ASN A 260 8.95 -16.96 -0.75
N ALA A 261 8.61 -16.95 0.54
CA ALA A 261 9.45 -17.51 1.59
C ALA A 261 9.44 -19.04 1.58
N THR A 262 8.26 -19.65 1.35
CA THR A 262 8.11 -21.13 1.34
C THR A 262 8.14 -21.73 -0.06
N LYS A 263 8.07 -20.87 -1.12
CA LYS A 263 7.95 -21.31 -2.52
C LYS A 263 6.71 -22.17 -2.79
N GLU A 264 5.63 -21.88 -2.08
CA GLU A 264 4.38 -22.63 -2.15
C GLU A 264 3.17 -21.69 -2.22
N PHE A 265 2.02 -22.22 -2.60
CA PHE A 265 0.74 -21.49 -2.55
C PHE A 265 0.11 -21.62 -1.17
N THR A 266 -0.12 -20.49 -0.50
CA THR A 266 -0.72 -20.39 0.83
C THR A 266 -2.17 -19.93 0.74
N ASN A 267 -3.04 -20.46 1.59
CA ASN A 267 -4.45 -20.07 1.69
C ASN A 267 -4.57 -18.63 2.24
N ALA A 268 -5.23 -17.75 1.48
CA ALA A 268 -5.50 -16.36 1.83
C ALA A 268 -7.00 -16.09 2.12
N GLY A 269 -7.75 -17.12 2.53
CA GLY A 269 -9.19 -16.99 2.80
C GLY A 269 -10.05 -17.00 1.53
N ILE A 270 -11.28 -16.54 1.66
CA ILE A 270 -12.28 -16.57 0.56
C ILE A 270 -12.06 -15.45 -0.47
N LYS A 271 -11.43 -14.34 -0.05
CA LYS A 271 -11.25 -13.16 -0.90
C LYS A 271 -9.79 -12.69 -0.87
N CYS A 272 -9.19 -12.70 -2.04
CA CYS A 272 -7.90 -12.05 -2.28
C CYS A 272 -7.80 -11.72 -3.76
N GLY A 273 -7.52 -10.46 -4.07
CA GLY A 273 -7.37 -9.95 -5.42
C GLY A 273 -5.91 -9.92 -5.88
N LEU A 274 -5.50 -8.77 -6.43
CA LEU A 274 -4.18 -8.56 -7.01
C LEU A 274 -3.19 -8.04 -5.96
N LEU A 275 -2.00 -8.63 -5.92
CA LEU A 275 -0.85 -8.18 -5.15
C LEU A 275 0.27 -7.82 -6.13
N MET A 276 0.44 -6.54 -6.42
CA MET A 276 1.35 -6.07 -7.48
C MET A 276 2.52 -5.27 -6.91
N GLY A 277 3.73 -5.72 -7.16
CA GLY A 277 4.97 -5.07 -6.76
C GLY A 277 5.27 -3.81 -7.58
N ASP A 278 6.20 -3.00 -7.07
CA ASP A 278 6.54 -1.69 -7.60
C ASP A 278 6.98 -1.69 -9.06
N TYR A 279 6.77 -0.56 -9.73
CA TYR A 279 7.14 -0.33 -11.12
C TYR A 279 6.48 -1.26 -12.14
N SER A 280 5.51 -2.07 -11.71
CA SER A 280 4.79 -3.01 -12.60
C SER A 280 3.63 -2.33 -13.31
N ARG A 281 3.42 -2.66 -14.57
CA ARG A 281 2.41 -2.04 -15.43
C ARG A 281 1.67 -3.11 -16.23
N CYS A 282 0.42 -2.82 -16.55
CA CYS A 282 -0.34 -3.69 -17.44
C CYS A 282 -1.03 -2.92 -18.56
N ALA A 283 -1.22 -3.61 -19.66
CA ALA A 283 -1.97 -3.12 -20.82
C ALA A 283 -3.44 -2.89 -20.48
N ILE A 284 -4.17 -2.23 -21.38
CA ILE A 284 -5.63 -2.12 -21.31
C ILE A 284 -6.29 -3.51 -21.31
N ASN A 285 -7.45 -3.61 -20.63
CA ASN A 285 -8.26 -4.83 -20.54
C ASN A 285 -7.51 -6.05 -19.98
N THR A 286 -6.48 -5.86 -19.19
CA THR A 286 -5.80 -6.96 -18.51
C THR A 286 -6.73 -7.58 -17.46
N SER A 287 -6.86 -8.92 -17.49
CA SER A 287 -7.68 -9.69 -16.55
C SER A 287 -6.80 -10.46 -15.57
N PHE A 288 -6.75 -9.98 -14.32
CA PHE A 288 -6.02 -10.65 -13.26
C PHE A 288 -6.86 -11.72 -12.55
N ASN A 289 -6.28 -12.90 -12.37
CA ASN A 289 -6.89 -13.98 -11.59
C ASN A 289 -6.93 -13.65 -10.09
N THR A 290 -7.76 -14.38 -9.33
CA THR A 290 -7.79 -14.30 -7.86
C THR A 290 -6.42 -14.63 -7.27
N GLY A 291 -5.95 -13.81 -6.32
CA GLY A 291 -4.69 -14.05 -5.61
C GLY A 291 -3.45 -14.01 -6.52
N THR A 292 -3.52 -13.27 -7.64
CA THR A 292 -2.34 -13.07 -8.49
C THR A 292 -1.30 -12.22 -7.77
N VAL A 293 -0.07 -12.74 -7.70
CA VAL A 293 1.11 -12.02 -7.22
C VAL A 293 1.95 -11.63 -8.43
N VAL A 294 2.21 -10.35 -8.58
CA VAL A 294 3.08 -9.77 -9.61
C VAL A 294 4.31 -9.20 -8.93
N GLY A 295 5.48 -9.63 -9.35
CA GLY A 295 6.76 -9.08 -8.87
C GLY A 295 6.96 -7.61 -9.23
N ALA A 296 8.16 -7.09 -9.01
CA ALA A 296 8.51 -5.73 -9.39
C ALA A 296 8.91 -5.61 -10.87
N CYS A 297 8.75 -4.41 -11.45
CA CYS A 297 9.21 -4.08 -12.81
C CYS A 297 8.60 -4.93 -13.93
N CYS A 298 7.40 -5.45 -13.77
CA CYS A 298 6.73 -6.23 -14.81
C CYS A 298 6.06 -5.33 -15.85
N SER A 299 6.09 -5.76 -17.11
CA SER A 299 5.26 -5.22 -18.21
C SER A 299 4.30 -6.31 -18.68
N ILE A 300 3.02 -6.20 -18.27
CA ILE A 300 2.03 -7.26 -18.44
C ILE A 300 1.10 -6.92 -19.61
N PHE A 301 1.08 -7.78 -20.61
CA PHE A 301 0.20 -7.67 -21.78
C PHE A 301 0.00 -9.06 -22.37
N GLY A 302 -1.16 -9.31 -22.98
CA GLY A 302 -1.52 -10.60 -23.57
C GLY A 302 -2.99 -10.90 -23.35
N GLU A 303 -3.44 -12.07 -23.76
CA GLU A 303 -4.81 -12.51 -23.72
C GLU A 303 -5.10 -13.46 -22.53
N GLY A 304 -6.35 -13.47 -22.09
CA GLY A 304 -6.85 -14.39 -21.07
C GLY A 304 -6.51 -13.96 -19.61
N LEU A 305 -6.78 -14.87 -18.69
CA LEU A 305 -6.45 -14.66 -17.28
C LEU A 305 -4.96 -14.88 -17.03
N THR A 306 -4.38 -14.03 -16.21
CA THR A 306 -2.99 -14.17 -15.78
C THR A 306 -2.78 -15.43 -14.92
N PRO A 307 -1.58 -16.04 -14.93
CA PRO A 307 -1.16 -16.98 -13.89
C PRO A 307 -1.16 -16.31 -12.53
N LYS A 308 -1.15 -17.12 -11.47
CA LYS A 308 -1.17 -16.62 -10.08
C LYS A 308 0.17 -16.08 -9.57
N ASN A 309 1.25 -16.40 -10.23
CA ASN A 309 2.59 -15.89 -9.90
C ASN A 309 3.27 -15.42 -11.17
N ILE A 310 3.61 -14.13 -11.20
CA ILE A 310 4.36 -13.49 -12.27
C ILE A 310 5.65 -12.96 -11.64
N PRO A 311 6.83 -13.51 -11.98
CA PRO A 311 8.09 -13.09 -11.36
C PRO A 311 8.45 -11.65 -11.72
N SER A 312 9.35 -11.03 -10.95
CA SER A 312 9.85 -9.69 -11.24
C SER A 312 10.48 -9.62 -12.63
N PHE A 313 10.40 -8.46 -13.28
CA PHE A 313 10.90 -8.27 -14.64
C PHE A 313 10.27 -9.19 -15.69
N ALA A 314 9.03 -9.64 -15.49
CA ALA A 314 8.30 -10.36 -16.54
C ALA A 314 7.87 -9.42 -17.67
N TRP A 315 7.99 -9.90 -18.90
CA TRP A 315 7.53 -9.27 -20.14
C TRP A 315 6.42 -10.14 -20.75
N GLY A 316 5.20 -9.63 -20.80
CA GLY A 316 3.99 -10.39 -21.15
C GLY A 316 3.25 -10.94 -19.93
N ASN A 317 2.09 -11.57 -20.16
CA ASN A 317 1.21 -12.02 -19.08
C ASN A 317 1.49 -13.43 -18.55
N GLN A 318 2.37 -14.22 -19.20
CA GLN A 318 2.62 -15.61 -18.81
C GLN A 318 3.75 -15.77 -17.79
N GLY A 319 4.56 -14.71 -17.55
CA GLY A 319 5.67 -14.74 -16.59
C GLY A 319 6.88 -15.59 -17.01
N VAL A 320 7.01 -15.90 -18.30
CA VAL A 320 8.08 -16.76 -18.82
C VAL A 320 9.13 -16.01 -19.64
N THR A 321 8.82 -14.81 -20.11
CA THR A 321 9.77 -13.95 -20.85
C THR A 321 10.29 -12.89 -19.92
N ARG A 322 11.61 -12.68 -19.92
CA ARG A 322 12.27 -11.69 -19.08
C ARG A 322 12.35 -10.34 -19.77
N TYR A 323 12.01 -9.28 -19.07
CA TYR A 323 12.20 -7.90 -19.50
C TYR A 323 13.69 -7.56 -19.52
N GLU A 324 14.21 -6.97 -20.58
CA GLU A 324 15.58 -6.50 -20.64
C GLU A 324 15.81 -5.37 -19.62
N PHE A 325 16.88 -5.46 -18.83
CA PHE A 325 17.11 -4.56 -17.70
C PHE A 325 17.19 -3.09 -18.13
N GLU A 326 18.03 -2.77 -19.12
CA GLU A 326 18.21 -1.39 -19.58
C GLU A 326 16.93 -0.80 -20.17
N LYS A 327 16.13 -1.62 -20.84
CA LYS A 327 14.81 -1.21 -21.35
C LYS A 327 13.85 -0.94 -20.21
N ALA A 328 13.82 -1.79 -19.19
CA ALA A 328 12.98 -1.60 -18.01
C ALA A 328 13.35 -0.31 -17.26
N LEU A 329 14.65 -0.02 -17.06
CA LEU A 329 15.12 1.22 -16.44
C LEU A 329 14.71 2.46 -17.23
N LYS A 330 14.87 2.43 -18.55
CA LYS A 330 14.46 3.52 -19.42
C LYS A 330 12.97 3.79 -19.32
N ASP A 331 12.13 2.75 -19.33
CA ASP A 331 10.69 2.87 -19.23
C ASP A 331 10.26 3.36 -17.84
N ILE A 332 10.93 2.94 -16.77
CA ILE A 332 10.71 3.46 -15.41
C ILE A 332 11.07 4.96 -15.36
N GLN A 333 12.22 5.34 -15.91
CA GLN A 333 12.64 6.75 -15.96
C GLN A 333 11.62 7.62 -16.69
N ASN A 334 11.09 7.16 -17.85
CA ASN A 334 10.05 7.88 -18.59
C ASN A 334 8.80 8.10 -17.74
N TRP A 335 8.35 7.09 -17.00
CA TRP A 335 7.19 7.20 -16.10
C TRP A 335 7.44 8.15 -14.92
N LYS A 336 8.65 8.11 -14.34
CA LYS A 336 9.01 9.04 -13.26
C LYS A 336 9.03 10.48 -13.73
N GLN A 337 9.49 10.74 -14.96
CA GLN A 337 9.50 12.09 -15.55
C GLN A 337 8.09 12.69 -15.71
N LEU A 338 7.05 11.88 -15.99
CA LEU A 338 5.66 12.35 -16.02
C LEU A 338 5.22 13.00 -14.69
N LYS A 339 5.84 12.61 -13.59
CA LYS A 339 5.62 13.20 -12.25
C LYS A 339 6.80 14.06 -11.78
N LYS A 340 7.66 14.52 -12.72
CA LYS A 340 8.84 15.38 -12.45
C LYS A 340 9.84 14.75 -11.45
N GLN A 341 9.98 13.41 -11.51
CA GLN A 341 10.91 12.64 -10.69
C GLN A 341 11.95 11.96 -11.59
N SER A 342 13.04 11.50 -11.00
CA SER A 342 14.11 10.74 -11.67
C SER A 342 14.47 9.50 -10.86
N LEU A 343 15.02 8.48 -11.52
CA LEU A 343 15.66 7.36 -10.85
C LEU A 343 16.92 7.84 -10.13
N THR A 344 17.06 7.43 -8.88
CA THR A 344 18.28 7.63 -8.09
C THR A 344 19.24 6.45 -8.28
N GLU A 345 20.52 6.66 -8.01
CA GLU A 345 21.52 5.56 -8.03
C GLU A 345 21.14 4.42 -7.08
N LYS A 346 20.61 4.73 -5.90
CA LYS A 346 20.15 3.73 -4.93
C LYS A 346 18.99 2.89 -5.49
N GLU A 347 18.02 3.51 -6.16
CA GLU A 347 16.95 2.78 -6.83
C GLU A 347 17.50 1.87 -7.93
N ILE A 348 18.39 2.37 -8.77
CA ILE A 348 19.02 1.56 -9.84
C ILE A 348 19.76 0.35 -9.27
N GLN A 349 20.55 0.53 -8.21
CA GLN A 349 21.24 -0.57 -7.53
C GLN A 349 20.27 -1.59 -6.95
N THR A 350 19.17 -1.12 -6.34
CA THR A 350 18.12 -2.00 -5.82
C THR A 350 17.45 -2.80 -6.93
N LEU A 351 17.12 -2.15 -8.04
CA LEU A 351 16.49 -2.79 -9.20
C LEU A 351 17.41 -3.79 -9.87
N GLN A 352 18.71 -3.48 -9.95
CA GLN A 352 19.73 -4.40 -10.47
C GLN A 352 19.83 -5.65 -9.58
N HIS A 353 19.91 -5.48 -8.28
CA HIS A 353 19.91 -6.60 -7.33
C HIS A 353 18.68 -7.49 -7.50
N ILE A 354 17.48 -6.92 -7.61
CA ILE A 354 16.25 -7.67 -7.87
C ILE A 354 16.37 -8.41 -9.21
N PHE A 355 16.84 -7.75 -10.26
CA PHE A 355 16.99 -8.35 -11.57
C PHE A 355 17.93 -9.56 -11.55
N GLU A 356 19.04 -9.50 -10.85
CA GLU A 356 20.04 -10.59 -10.77
C GLU A 356 19.53 -11.82 -9.99
N HIS A 357 18.57 -11.62 -9.05
CA HIS A 357 18.14 -12.67 -8.11
C HIS A 357 16.70 -13.18 -8.32
N THR A 358 15.96 -12.70 -9.32
CA THR A 358 14.53 -13.00 -9.47
C THR A 358 14.14 -13.43 -10.89
N PHE A 359 14.79 -14.42 -11.50
CA PHE A 359 14.22 -15.06 -12.72
C PHE A 359 14.84 -16.46 -12.91
#